data_f37ea07e603af1dc659da7dc9ecedf51
#
_entry.id   f37ea07e603af1dc659da7dc9ecedf51
#
_cell.length_a   1.000
_cell.length_b   1.000
_cell.length_c   1.000
_cell.angle_alpha   90.00
_cell.angle_beta   90.00
_cell.angle_gamma   90.00
#
_symmetry.space_group_name_H-M   'P 1'
#
loop_
_entity.id
_entity.type
_entity.pdbx_description
1 polymer ?
#
loop_
_entity_poly.entity_id
_entity_poly.type
_entity_poly.pdbx_seq_one_letter_code
_entity_poly.pdbx_strand_id
1 'polypeptide(L)'
;ILLKLPLGDAVLDPLTGQSLSRGELEERLEPYLERDEAGALEAAHLQGDPLAPFLRPASGREIVARMLRNLVSIYRDDAALPHLLQVQQRLVLLQPTEWDWRRDRGDTLARLGQTDAAIEDLCAYLRHEPHARDRRQVTARIDALREAGPPRWH
;
A
#
# COMPACT_ATOMS: atom_id res chain seq x y z
N ILE A 1 -12.58 -4.85 6.46
CA ILE A 1 -13.48 -4.02 5.62
C ILE A 1 -14.80 -3.99 6.33
N LEU A 2 -15.36 -2.81 6.51
CA LEU A 2 -16.70 -2.61 7.05
C LEU A 2 -17.59 -2.03 5.96
N LEU A 3 -18.87 -2.40 5.94
CA LEU A 3 -19.86 -1.86 5.01
C LEU A 3 -20.80 -0.94 5.77
N LYS A 4 -20.77 0.37 5.47
CA LYS A 4 -21.79 1.31 5.96
C LYS A 4 -22.94 1.36 4.98
N LEU A 5 -24.16 1.19 5.47
CA LEU A 5 -25.37 1.26 4.65
C LEU A 5 -25.69 2.74 4.31
N PRO A 6 -26.16 3.04 3.08
CA PRO A 6 -26.50 4.40 2.66
C PRO A 6 -27.67 5.02 3.42
N LEU A 7 -28.53 4.18 3.97
CA LEU A 7 -29.74 4.56 4.71
C LEU A 7 -29.57 4.16 6.18
N GLY A 8 -28.90 5.00 6.98
CA GLY A 8 -28.75 4.84 8.42
C GLY A 8 -27.31 4.68 8.90
N ASP A 9 -27.16 4.58 10.22
CA ASP A 9 -25.85 4.44 10.89
C ASP A 9 -25.43 2.97 11.09
N ALA A 10 -26.10 2.04 10.42
CA ALA A 10 -25.78 0.62 10.53
C ALA A 10 -24.49 0.31 9.75
N VAL A 11 -23.54 -0.29 10.46
CA VAL A 11 -22.28 -0.81 9.90
C VAL A 11 -22.33 -2.33 9.94
N LEU A 12 -22.08 -2.98 8.82
CA LEU A 12 -22.09 -4.44 8.71
C LEU A 12 -20.66 -4.98 8.61
N ASP A 13 -20.43 -6.09 9.31
CA ASP A 13 -19.27 -6.94 9.06
C ASP A 13 -19.57 -7.85 7.86
N PRO A 14 -18.88 -7.68 6.71
CA PRO A 14 -19.15 -8.47 5.52
C PRO A 14 -18.76 -9.95 5.63
N LEU A 15 -17.97 -10.33 6.64
CA LEU A 15 -17.57 -11.72 6.89
C LEU A 15 -18.66 -12.48 7.63
N THR A 16 -19.33 -11.83 8.58
CA THR A 16 -20.36 -12.45 9.42
C THR A 16 -21.78 -12.07 9.02
N GLY A 17 -21.93 -10.98 8.25
CA GLY A 17 -23.23 -10.38 7.91
C GLY A 17 -23.92 -9.71 9.09
N GLN A 18 -23.25 -9.59 10.23
CA GLN A 18 -23.81 -9.00 11.44
C GLN A 18 -23.69 -7.47 11.43
N SER A 19 -24.70 -6.82 11.97
CA SER A 19 -24.65 -5.38 12.26
C SER A 19 -23.79 -5.14 13.49
N LEU A 20 -22.88 -4.18 13.40
CA LEU A 20 -22.02 -3.78 14.50
C LEU A 20 -22.58 -2.53 15.18
N SER A 21 -22.67 -2.60 16.50
CA SER A 21 -22.94 -1.45 17.34
C SER A 21 -21.75 -0.50 17.41
N ARG A 22 -21.97 0.73 17.89
CA ARG A 22 -20.88 1.70 18.08
C ARG A 22 -19.77 1.18 19.00
N GLY A 23 -20.15 0.53 20.13
CA GLY A 23 -19.18 -0.01 21.07
C GLY A 23 -18.31 -1.13 20.47
N GLU A 24 -18.92 -2.02 19.67
CA GLU A 24 -18.17 -3.06 18.94
C GLU A 24 -17.23 -2.48 17.87
N LEU A 25 -17.60 -1.34 17.27
CA LEU A 25 -16.73 -0.63 16.33
C LEU A 25 -15.54 0.03 17.05
N GLU A 26 -15.77 0.66 18.19
CA GLU A 26 -14.74 1.28 19.02
C GLU A 26 -13.73 0.22 19.49
N GLU A 27 -14.18 -0.91 20.01
CA GLU A 27 -13.33 -2.04 20.44
C GLU A 27 -12.49 -2.59 19.28
N ARG A 28 -13.11 -2.80 18.10
CA ARG A 28 -12.36 -3.28 16.91
C ARG A 28 -11.36 -2.29 16.35
N LEU A 29 -11.59 -1.02 16.51
CA LEU A 29 -10.73 0.05 15.98
C LEU A 29 -9.69 0.52 16.99
N GLU A 30 -9.81 0.17 18.27
CA GLU A 30 -8.87 0.54 19.33
C GLU A 30 -7.38 0.33 18.93
N PRO A 31 -6.96 -0.83 18.36
CA PRO A 31 -5.58 -1.04 17.95
C PRO A 31 -5.11 -0.12 16.82
N TYR A 32 -6.04 0.45 16.05
CA TYR A 32 -5.73 1.39 14.97
C TYR A 32 -5.78 2.84 15.47
N LEU A 33 -6.59 3.11 16.48
CA LEU A 33 -6.68 4.41 17.15
C LEU A 33 -5.38 4.75 17.89
N GLU A 34 -4.75 3.76 18.52
CA GLU A 34 -3.47 3.90 19.22
C GLU A 34 -2.26 4.10 18.27
N ARG A 35 -2.38 3.71 16.99
CA ARG A 35 -1.31 3.77 16.00
C ARG A 35 -1.34 4.98 15.09
N ASP A 36 -2.33 5.85 15.22
CA ASP A 36 -2.46 7.01 14.34
C ASP A 36 -1.46 8.11 14.71
N GLU A 37 -0.22 7.95 14.20
CA GLU A 37 0.86 8.93 14.29
C GLU A 37 0.59 10.19 13.43
N ALA A 38 -0.46 10.22 12.62
CA ALA A 38 -0.73 11.26 11.62
C ALA A 38 -1.66 12.39 12.10
N GLY A 39 -2.13 12.36 13.35
CA GLY A 39 -2.97 13.45 13.90
C GLY A 39 -4.40 13.52 13.32
N ALA A 40 -4.84 12.52 12.52
CA ALA A 40 -6.20 12.44 12.03
C ALA A 40 -7.21 12.24 13.18
N LEU A 41 -6.78 11.57 14.25
CA LEU A 41 -7.53 11.41 15.50
C LEU A 41 -7.69 12.73 16.26
N GLU A 42 -6.68 13.58 16.28
CA GLU A 42 -6.75 14.86 16.95
C GLU A 42 -7.77 15.79 16.26
N ALA A 43 -7.80 15.74 14.91
CA ALA A 43 -8.83 16.43 14.13
C ALA A 43 -10.23 15.85 14.34
N ALA A 44 -10.36 14.52 14.52
CA ALA A 44 -11.63 13.84 14.76
C ALA A 44 -12.15 14.09 16.19
N HIS A 45 -11.28 14.15 17.18
CA HIS A 45 -11.63 14.56 18.55
C HIS A 45 -12.17 15.99 18.62
N LEU A 46 -11.62 16.90 17.80
CA LEU A 46 -12.13 18.27 17.67
C LEU A 46 -13.51 18.33 17.01
N GLN A 47 -13.89 17.31 16.24
CA GLN A 47 -15.23 17.17 15.60
C GLN A 47 -16.20 16.31 16.40
N GLY A 48 -15.80 15.76 17.54
CA GLY A 48 -16.66 15.06 18.49
C GLY A 48 -17.02 13.60 18.14
N ASP A 49 -16.47 13.03 17.05
CA ASP A 49 -16.68 11.62 16.70
C ASP A 49 -15.37 10.92 16.27
N PRO A 50 -14.73 10.16 17.16
CA PRO A 50 -13.47 9.45 16.87
C PRO A 50 -13.61 8.39 15.77
N LEU A 51 -14.81 7.92 15.45
CA LEU A 51 -15.06 6.94 14.41
C LEU A 51 -15.24 7.56 13.02
N ALA A 52 -15.49 8.87 12.91
CA ALA A 52 -15.81 9.53 11.66
C ALA A 52 -14.76 9.28 10.53
N PRO A 53 -13.44 9.32 10.78
CA PRO A 53 -12.44 9.03 9.76
C PRO A 53 -12.52 7.60 9.21
N PHE A 54 -12.86 6.62 10.07
CA PHE A 54 -12.94 5.20 9.73
C PHE A 54 -14.25 4.84 9.03
N LEU A 55 -15.32 5.62 9.26
CA LEU A 55 -16.64 5.41 8.67
C LEU A 55 -16.88 6.25 7.41
N ARG A 56 -15.89 7.02 6.97
CA ARG A 56 -15.97 7.73 5.70
C ARG A 56 -16.10 6.74 4.55
N PRO A 57 -17.04 6.96 3.60
CA PRO A 57 -17.13 6.11 2.42
C PRO A 57 -15.80 6.13 1.64
N ALA A 58 -15.26 4.94 1.37
CA ALA A 58 -14.07 4.82 0.56
C ALA A 58 -14.41 5.15 -0.91
N SER A 59 -13.57 5.93 -1.56
CA SER A 59 -13.66 6.17 -2.99
C SER A 59 -13.40 4.87 -3.77
N GLY A 60 -13.89 4.78 -5.01
CA GLY A 60 -13.59 3.64 -5.87
C GLY A 60 -12.08 3.40 -6.04
N ARG A 61 -11.29 4.48 -6.08
CA ARG A 61 -9.82 4.41 -6.13
C ARG A 61 -9.23 3.73 -4.87
N GLU A 62 -9.69 4.09 -3.70
CA GLU A 62 -9.24 3.50 -2.42
C GLU A 62 -9.61 2.01 -2.33
N ILE A 63 -10.82 1.65 -2.80
CA ILE A 63 -11.28 0.26 -2.85
C ILE A 63 -10.37 -0.57 -3.77
N VAL A 64 -10.14 -0.09 -5.01
CA VAL A 64 -9.29 -0.79 -5.98
C VAL A 64 -7.84 -0.88 -5.47
N ALA A 65 -7.30 0.20 -4.88
CA ALA A 65 -5.96 0.17 -4.30
C ALA A 65 -5.84 -0.88 -3.18
N ARG A 66 -6.85 -1.03 -2.34
CA ARG A 66 -6.88 -2.07 -1.29
C ARG A 66 -6.91 -3.48 -1.90
N MET A 67 -7.74 -3.71 -2.91
CA MET A 67 -7.78 -5.01 -3.61
C MET A 67 -6.43 -5.35 -4.22
N LEU A 68 -5.78 -4.39 -4.89
CA LEU A 68 -4.45 -4.59 -5.46
C LEU A 68 -3.39 -4.88 -4.39
N ARG A 69 -3.42 -4.18 -3.24
CA ARG A 69 -2.50 -4.48 -2.11
C ARG A 69 -2.67 -5.91 -1.57
N ASN A 70 -3.90 -6.40 -1.49
CA ASN A 70 -4.15 -7.79 -1.11
C ASN A 70 -3.53 -8.77 -2.13
N LEU A 71 -3.66 -8.47 -3.43
CA LEU A 71 -3.03 -9.28 -4.48
C LEU A 71 -1.50 -9.22 -4.44
N VAL A 72 -0.90 -8.07 -4.05
CA VAL A 72 0.55 -7.96 -3.81
C VAL A 72 1.00 -8.95 -2.74
N SER A 73 0.27 -9.06 -1.63
CA SER A 73 0.60 -10.01 -0.56
C SER A 73 0.55 -11.45 -1.10
N ILE A 74 -0.55 -11.84 -1.73
CA ILE A 74 -0.73 -13.20 -2.30
C ILE A 74 0.40 -13.56 -3.28
N TYR A 75 0.65 -12.70 -4.29
CA TYR A 75 1.65 -13.01 -5.32
C TYR A 75 3.10 -12.91 -4.82
N ARG A 76 3.34 -12.19 -3.73
CA ARG A 76 4.63 -12.17 -3.05
C ARG A 76 4.90 -13.49 -2.33
N ASP A 77 3.90 -14.00 -1.63
CA ASP A 77 3.98 -15.25 -0.88
C ASP A 77 4.13 -16.46 -1.83
N ASP A 78 3.41 -16.45 -2.95
CA ASP A 78 3.48 -17.47 -4.01
C ASP A 78 4.72 -17.34 -4.91
N ALA A 79 5.57 -16.32 -4.71
CA ALA A 79 6.69 -15.97 -5.58
C ALA A 79 6.31 -15.80 -7.08
N ALA A 80 5.07 -15.45 -7.37
CA ALA A 80 4.50 -15.28 -8.70
C ALA A 80 4.90 -13.92 -9.33
N LEU A 81 6.21 -13.73 -9.58
CA LEU A 81 6.80 -12.45 -9.98
C LEU A 81 6.11 -11.75 -11.18
N PRO A 82 5.73 -12.45 -12.27
CA PRO A 82 5.04 -11.77 -13.38
C PRO A 82 3.70 -11.17 -12.97
N HIS A 83 2.91 -11.87 -12.14
CA HIS A 83 1.63 -11.38 -11.64
C HIS A 83 1.83 -10.25 -10.61
N LEU A 84 2.83 -10.39 -9.74
CA LEU A 84 3.21 -9.34 -8.80
C LEU A 84 3.58 -8.05 -9.54
N LEU A 85 4.39 -8.13 -10.58
CA LEU A 85 4.76 -6.98 -11.41
C LEU A 85 3.53 -6.28 -12.02
N GLN A 86 2.59 -7.05 -12.58
CA GLN A 86 1.35 -6.48 -13.15
C GLN A 86 0.53 -5.71 -12.12
N VAL A 87 0.42 -6.22 -10.90
CA VAL A 87 -0.32 -5.57 -9.82
C VAL A 87 0.40 -4.30 -9.35
N GLN A 88 1.72 -4.36 -9.19
CA GLN A 88 2.53 -3.19 -8.80
C GLN A 88 2.49 -2.08 -9.86
N GLN A 89 2.48 -2.43 -11.15
CA GLN A 89 2.29 -1.45 -12.24
C GLN A 89 0.97 -0.69 -12.08
N ARG A 90 -0.12 -1.39 -11.76
CA ARG A 90 -1.42 -0.75 -11.52
C ARG A 90 -1.43 0.13 -10.28
N LEU A 91 -0.75 -0.29 -9.21
CA LEU A 91 -0.62 0.53 -7.99
C LEU A 91 0.16 1.82 -8.24
N VAL A 92 1.26 1.76 -8.98
CA VAL A 92 2.03 2.97 -9.36
C VAL A 92 1.18 3.95 -10.16
N LEU A 93 0.29 3.47 -11.05
CA LEU A 93 -0.63 4.33 -11.81
C LEU A 93 -1.74 4.88 -10.92
N LEU A 94 -2.27 4.06 -10.02
CA LEU A 94 -3.38 4.42 -9.17
C LEU A 94 -2.98 5.36 -8.03
N GLN A 95 -1.77 5.18 -7.50
CA GLN A 95 -1.20 5.93 -6.37
C GLN A 95 0.18 6.51 -6.75
N PRO A 96 0.25 7.51 -7.66
CA PRO A 96 1.51 8.00 -8.22
C PRO A 96 2.40 8.71 -7.20
N THR A 97 1.85 9.15 -6.08
CA THR A 97 2.57 9.81 -4.98
C THR A 97 3.12 8.84 -3.93
N GLU A 98 2.69 7.58 -3.98
CA GLU A 98 3.17 6.53 -3.08
C GLU A 98 4.44 5.89 -3.67
N TRP A 99 5.59 6.50 -3.38
CA TRP A 99 6.88 6.12 -3.98
C TRP A 99 7.36 4.74 -3.61
N ASP A 100 6.92 4.20 -2.49
CA ASP A 100 7.19 2.81 -2.07
C ASP A 100 6.80 1.78 -3.15
N TRP A 101 5.72 2.03 -3.90
CA TRP A 101 5.33 1.12 -4.99
C TRP A 101 6.33 1.08 -6.12
N ARG A 102 7.06 2.18 -6.37
CA ARG A 102 8.16 2.18 -7.35
C ARG A 102 9.37 1.41 -6.84
N ARG A 103 9.73 1.57 -5.57
CA ARG A 103 10.79 0.76 -4.95
C ARG A 103 10.46 -0.72 -5.06
N ASP A 104 9.26 -1.14 -4.62
CA ASP A 104 8.84 -2.53 -4.63
C ASP A 104 8.74 -3.09 -6.05
N ARG A 105 8.30 -2.29 -7.04
CA ARG A 105 8.30 -2.67 -8.45
C ARG A 105 9.71 -2.80 -9.01
N GLY A 106 10.60 -1.90 -8.65
CA GLY A 106 12.02 -1.94 -9.01
C GLY A 106 12.69 -3.24 -8.54
N ASP A 107 12.42 -3.67 -7.31
CA ASP A 107 12.93 -4.94 -6.79
C ASP A 107 12.34 -6.15 -7.56
N THR A 108 11.07 -6.12 -7.92
CA THR A 108 10.44 -7.17 -8.72
C THR A 108 11.01 -7.21 -10.13
N LEU A 109 11.20 -6.06 -10.78
CA LEU A 109 11.85 -5.93 -12.09
C LEU A 109 13.27 -6.49 -12.09
N ALA A 110 14.07 -6.16 -11.05
CA ALA A 110 15.41 -6.69 -10.88
C ALA A 110 15.43 -8.22 -10.80
N ARG A 111 14.50 -8.82 -10.04
CA ARG A 111 14.35 -10.28 -9.95
C ARG A 111 13.92 -10.94 -11.26
N LEU A 112 13.23 -10.20 -12.13
CA LEU A 112 12.84 -10.64 -13.47
C LEU A 112 13.92 -10.35 -14.54
N GLY A 113 15.09 -9.83 -14.15
CA GLY A 113 16.19 -9.51 -15.07
C GLY A 113 15.96 -8.24 -15.90
N GLN A 114 14.93 -7.44 -15.60
CA GLN A 114 14.65 -6.16 -16.27
C GLN A 114 15.45 -5.03 -15.61
N THR A 115 16.76 -5.10 -15.76
CA THR A 115 17.75 -4.30 -15.01
C THR A 115 17.56 -2.79 -15.18
N ASP A 116 17.40 -2.32 -16.43
CA ASP A 116 17.29 -0.88 -16.70
C ASP A 116 16.03 -0.27 -16.10
N ALA A 117 14.90 -0.96 -16.25
CA ALA A 117 13.62 -0.53 -15.66
C ALA A 117 13.65 -0.57 -14.12
N ALA A 118 14.36 -1.55 -13.54
CA ALA A 118 14.55 -1.64 -12.10
C ALA A 118 15.35 -0.43 -11.57
N ILE A 119 16.47 -0.09 -12.23
CA ILE A 119 17.30 1.06 -11.87
C ILE A 119 16.50 2.37 -11.99
N GLU A 120 15.70 2.53 -13.05
CA GLU A 120 14.85 3.72 -13.23
C GLU A 120 13.89 3.91 -12.06
N ASP A 121 13.17 2.87 -11.66
CA ASP A 121 12.22 2.90 -10.54
C ASP A 121 12.89 3.18 -9.20
N LEU A 122 14.00 2.48 -8.89
CA LEU A 122 14.75 2.67 -7.65
C LEU A 122 15.37 4.08 -7.58
N CYS A 123 15.88 4.60 -8.69
CA CYS A 123 16.37 5.97 -8.75
C CYS A 123 15.24 7.01 -8.57
N ALA A 124 14.06 6.76 -9.13
CA ALA A 124 12.90 7.62 -8.94
C ALA A 124 12.47 7.65 -7.47
N TYR A 125 12.41 6.50 -6.81
CA TYR A 125 12.15 6.41 -5.38
C TYR A 125 13.13 7.26 -4.57
N LEU A 126 14.45 7.09 -4.76
CA LEU A 126 15.45 7.82 -3.99
C LEU A 126 15.45 9.33 -4.23
N ARG A 127 14.98 9.79 -5.39
CA ARG A 127 14.83 11.23 -5.69
C ARG A 127 13.69 11.87 -4.91
N HIS A 128 12.60 11.12 -4.73
CA HIS A 128 11.39 11.64 -4.08
C HIS A 128 11.38 11.37 -2.58
N GLU A 129 12.10 10.32 -2.13
CA GLU A 129 12.25 9.97 -0.72
C GLU A 129 13.72 10.14 -0.26
N PRO A 130 14.24 11.39 -0.18
CA PRO A 130 15.66 11.62 0.13
C PRO A 130 16.04 11.20 1.54
N HIS A 131 15.07 11.09 2.45
CA HIS A 131 15.26 10.72 3.86
C HIS A 131 14.77 9.31 4.18
N ALA A 132 14.50 8.47 3.16
CA ALA A 132 14.07 7.09 3.35
C ALA A 132 15.05 6.30 4.23
N ARG A 133 14.52 5.54 5.18
CA ARG A 133 15.32 4.73 6.13
C ARG A 133 16.15 3.66 5.41
N ASP A 134 15.65 3.14 4.30
CA ASP A 134 16.27 2.12 3.45
C ASP A 134 17.16 2.67 2.34
N ARG A 135 17.40 3.99 2.28
CA ARG A 135 18.17 4.67 1.24
C ARG A 135 19.50 3.97 0.93
N ARG A 136 20.26 3.59 1.97
CA ARG A 136 21.57 2.92 1.79
C ARG A 136 21.41 1.55 1.10
N GLN A 137 20.40 0.80 1.47
CA GLN A 137 20.11 -0.51 0.88
C GLN A 137 19.69 -0.38 -0.58
N VAL A 138 18.82 0.57 -0.90
CA VAL A 138 18.36 0.83 -2.26
C VAL A 138 19.52 1.31 -3.13
N THR A 139 20.41 2.18 -2.64
CA THR A 139 21.59 2.63 -3.36
C THR A 139 22.52 1.45 -3.68
N ALA A 140 22.84 0.62 -2.69
CA ALA A 140 23.68 -0.57 -2.91
C ALA A 140 23.04 -1.54 -3.94
N ARG A 141 21.72 -1.65 -3.95
CA ARG A 141 20.99 -2.46 -4.94
C ARG A 141 21.15 -1.91 -6.36
N ILE A 142 21.04 -0.59 -6.53
CA ILE A 142 21.28 0.08 -7.84
C ILE A 142 22.71 -0.17 -8.33
N ASP A 143 23.70 -0.02 -7.45
CA ASP A 143 25.09 -0.21 -7.79
C ASP A 143 25.36 -1.66 -8.22
N ALA A 144 24.86 -2.64 -7.47
CA ALA A 144 24.96 -4.05 -7.84
C ALA A 144 24.30 -4.37 -9.19
N LEU A 145 23.15 -3.73 -9.50
CA LEU A 145 22.48 -3.90 -10.79
C LEU A 145 23.29 -3.31 -11.95
N ARG A 146 23.98 -2.19 -11.74
CA ARG A 146 24.85 -1.56 -12.73
C ARG A 146 26.10 -2.40 -13.00
N GLU A 147 26.68 -2.99 -11.95
CA GLU A 147 27.86 -3.86 -12.05
C GLU A 147 27.56 -5.18 -12.75
N ALA A 148 26.39 -5.75 -12.52
CA ALA A 148 25.95 -6.99 -13.16
C ALA A 148 25.78 -6.85 -14.68
N GLY A 149 25.52 -5.63 -15.17
CA GLY A 149 25.29 -5.35 -16.59
C GLY A 149 24.00 -5.97 -17.13
N PRO A 150 23.68 -5.74 -18.41
CA PRO A 150 22.54 -6.38 -19.04
C PRO A 150 22.77 -7.89 -19.16
N PRO A 151 21.70 -8.72 -19.10
CA PRO A 151 21.81 -10.16 -19.24
C PRO A 151 22.51 -10.51 -20.55
N ARG A 152 23.61 -11.26 -20.45
CA ARG A 152 24.34 -11.74 -21.64
C ARG A 152 23.56 -12.91 -22.20
N TRP A 153 22.87 -12.69 -23.31
CA TRP A 153 22.24 -13.75 -24.08
C TRP A 153 23.34 -14.52 -24.80
N HIS A 154 23.54 -15.79 -24.43
CA HIS A 154 24.41 -16.74 -25.14
C HIS A 154 23.55 -17.61 -26.06
#